data_ba367d766a5873048266d52fbd379f4a
#
_entry.id   ba367d766a5873048266d52fbd379f4a
#
_cell.length_a   1.000
_cell.length_b   1.000
_cell.length_c   1.000
_cell.angle_alpha   90.00
_cell.angle_beta   90.00
_cell.angle_gamma   90.00
#
_symmetry.space_group_name_H-M   'P 1'
#
loop_
_entity.id
_entity.type
_entity.pdbx_description
1 polymer ?
#
loop_
_entity_poly.entity_id
_entity_poly.type
_entity_poly.pdbx_seq_one_letter_code
_entity_poly.pdbx_strand_id
1 'polypeptide(L)'
;MNLFLNVLETNALITAFVVVALVLWISNSLAKTLFAGKIHGSAIAIILGLLMAYLGGSTTGGSKGLADISVFSGLGILGGAMFRDFAIVATAYGAELEALKKAGWIGSLSVLIGVVLSFFVGAIVAVGFGVSDPISITTIGAGTATFIVGPVTGVLPSVLSPAS
;
A
#
# COMPACT_ATOMS: atom_id res chain seq x y z
N MET A 1 -4.83 33.19 7.11
CA MET A 1 -4.36 31.80 7.24
C MET A 1 -5.51 30.80 7.24
N ASN A 2 -6.63 31.14 7.91
CA ASN A 2 -7.80 30.24 8.01
C ASN A 2 -8.52 29.99 6.67
N LEU A 3 -8.54 30.95 5.73
CA LEU A 3 -9.23 30.81 4.45
C LEU A 3 -8.52 29.75 3.56
N PHE A 4 -7.19 29.77 3.54
CA PHE A 4 -6.40 28.78 2.78
C PHE A 4 -6.56 27.36 3.32
N LEU A 5 -6.51 27.19 4.64
CA LEU A 5 -6.74 25.91 5.30
C LEU A 5 -8.15 25.40 5.04
N ASN A 6 -9.15 26.26 5.10
CA ASN A 6 -10.54 25.89 4.82
C ASN A 6 -10.73 25.41 3.37
N VAL A 7 -10.07 26.06 2.40
CA VAL A 7 -10.10 25.62 1.00
C VAL A 7 -9.47 24.24 0.84
N LEU A 8 -8.35 23.96 1.52
CA LEU A 8 -7.70 22.65 1.48
C LEU A 8 -8.55 21.55 2.12
N GLU A 9 -9.19 21.83 3.24
CA GLU A 9 -10.09 20.90 3.93
C GLU A 9 -11.35 20.60 3.11
N THR A 10 -11.95 21.64 2.52
CA THR A 10 -13.15 21.49 1.68
C THR A 10 -12.85 20.65 0.43
N ASN A 11 -11.61 20.75 -0.09
CA ASN A 11 -11.14 19.99 -1.25
C ASN A 11 -10.15 18.88 -0.86
N ALA A 12 -10.43 18.15 0.21
CA ALA A 12 -9.53 17.18 0.81
C ALA A 12 -8.99 16.13 -0.19
N LEU A 13 -9.80 15.70 -1.15
CA LEU A 13 -9.40 14.74 -2.18
C LEU A 13 -8.36 15.35 -3.13
N ILE A 14 -8.56 16.58 -3.59
CA ILE A 14 -7.63 17.29 -4.48
C ILE A 14 -6.31 17.54 -3.72
N THR A 15 -6.41 17.97 -2.46
CA THR A 15 -5.25 18.15 -1.58
C THR A 15 -4.45 16.86 -1.45
N ALA A 16 -5.11 15.72 -1.26
CA ALA A 16 -4.47 14.42 -1.19
C ALA A 16 -3.76 14.04 -2.50
N PHE A 17 -4.35 14.29 -3.66
CA PHE A 17 -3.70 14.09 -4.96
C PHE A 17 -2.42 14.92 -5.10
N VAL A 18 -2.46 16.19 -4.71
CA VAL A 18 -1.29 17.08 -4.75
C VAL A 18 -0.19 16.54 -3.83
N VAL A 19 -0.53 16.13 -2.61
CA VAL A 19 0.44 15.57 -1.66
C VAL A 19 1.10 14.30 -2.22
N VAL A 20 0.30 13.37 -2.74
CA VAL A 20 0.83 12.13 -3.35
C VAL A 20 1.71 12.45 -4.56
N ALA A 21 1.30 13.37 -5.42
CA ALA A 21 2.09 13.79 -6.58
C ALA A 21 3.44 14.40 -6.16
N LEU A 22 3.46 15.25 -5.13
CA LEU A 22 4.67 15.83 -4.58
C LEU A 22 5.60 14.75 -3.98
N VAL A 23 5.06 13.81 -3.20
CA VAL A 23 5.84 12.71 -2.64
C VAL A 23 6.45 11.86 -3.75
N LEU A 24 5.70 11.53 -4.79
CA LEU A 24 6.21 10.77 -5.94
C LEU A 24 7.27 11.54 -6.71
N TRP A 25 7.08 12.84 -6.92
CA TRP A 25 8.06 13.70 -7.60
C TRP A 25 9.37 13.79 -6.82
N ILE A 26 9.30 14.01 -5.50
CA ILE A 26 10.45 14.01 -4.60
C ILE A 26 11.15 12.66 -4.63
N SER A 27 10.40 11.57 -4.51
CA SER A 27 10.93 10.20 -4.50
C SER A 27 11.68 9.87 -5.79
N ASN A 28 11.10 10.21 -6.94
CA ASN A 28 11.77 10.00 -8.22
C ASN A 28 13.02 10.87 -8.40
N SER A 29 13.00 12.10 -7.89
CA SER A 29 14.16 12.99 -7.91
C SER A 29 15.27 12.43 -7.01
N LEU A 30 14.93 11.98 -5.79
CA LEU A 30 15.90 11.33 -4.89
C LEU A 30 16.48 10.05 -5.49
N ALA A 31 15.64 9.21 -6.11
CA ALA A 31 16.09 7.98 -6.75
C ALA A 31 17.17 8.24 -7.81
N LYS A 32 16.96 9.26 -8.62
CA LYS A 32 17.91 9.65 -9.68
C LYS A 32 19.19 10.28 -9.11
N THR A 33 19.05 11.16 -8.12
CA THR A 33 20.16 11.97 -7.61
C THR A 33 21.03 11.20 -6.61
N LEU A 34 20.42 10.51 -5.63
CA LEU A 34 21.15 9.82 -4.56
C LEU A 34 21.56 8.40 -4.94
N PHE A 35 20.73 7.70 -5.70
CA PHE A 35 20.94 6.28 -6.00
C PHE A 35 21.30 6.01 -7.47
N ALA A 36 21.57 7.05 -8.26
CA ALA A 36 21.91 6.93 -9.68
C ALA A 36 20.94 6.00 -10.45
N GLY A 37 19.67 5.98 -10.08
CA GLY A 37 18.64 5.15 -10.68
C GLY A 37 18.68 3.65 -10.32
N LYS A 38 19.55 3.22 -9.40
CA LYS A 38 19.63 1.81 -8.95
C LYS A 38 18.42 1.39 -8.10
N ILE A 39 17.78 2.33 -7.41
CA ILE A 39 16.57 2.10 -6.61
C ILE A 39 15.40 2.75 -7.33
N HIS A 40 14.31 2.00 -7.48
CA HIS A 40 13.10 2.53 -8.11
C HIS A 40 12.45 3.60 -7.21
N GLY A 41 11.99 4.71 -7.81
CA GLY A 41 11.39 5.82 -7.05
C GLY A 41 10.20 5.43 -6.18
N SER A 42 9.44 4.38 -6.57
CA SER A 42 8.33 3.85 -5.77
C SER A 42 8.77 3.29 -4.41
N ALA A 43 9.95 2.66 -4.32
CA ALA A 43 10.47 2.16 -3.05
C ALA A 43 10.76 3.31 -2.07
N ILE A 44 11.33 4.41 -2.57
CA ILE A 44 11.56 5.63 -1.78
C ILE A 44 10.22 6.26 -1.39
N ALA A 45 9.23 6.29 -2.30
CA ALA A 45 7.90 6.81 -2.00
C ALA A 45 7.20 6.03 -0.87
N ILE A 46 7.35 4.71 -0.84
CA ILE A 46 6.83 3.86 0.24
C ILE A 46 7.48 4.23 1.57
N ILE A 47 8.81 4.34 1.61
CA ILE A 47 9.54 4.71 2.83
C ILE A 47 9.11 6.11 3.31
N LEU A 48 9.03 7.09 2.43
CA LEU A 48 8.55 8.43 2.78
C LEU A 48 7.11 8.40 3.28
N GLY A 49 6.23 7.66 2.63
CA GLY A 49 4.84 7.48 3.05
C GLY A 49 4.73 6.86 4.45
N LEU A 50 5.53 5.83 4.75
CA LEU A 50 5.58 5.21 6.07
C LEU A 50 6.10 6.18 7.15
N LEU A 51 7.16 6.94 6.85
CA LEU A 51 7.67 7.97 7.76
C LEU A 51 6.63 9.05 8.03
N MET A 52 5.96 9.55 7.00
CA MET A 52 4.88 10.53 7.14
C MET A 52 3.70 9.96 7.94
N ALA A 53 3.32 8.70 7.71
CA ALA A 53 2.25 8.04 8.47
C ALA A 53 2.63 7.88 9.95
N TYR A 54 3.87 7.49 10.24
CA TYR A 54 4.39 7.38 11.61
C TYR A 54 4.40 8.74 12.32
N LEU A 55 4.93 9.78 11.66
CA LEU A 55 4.95 11.14 12.22
C LEU A 55 3.54 11.68 12.43
N GLY A 56 2.64 11.47 11.49
CA GLY A 56 1.23 11.84 11.63
C GLY A 56 0.55 11.14 12.80
N GLY A 57 0.70 9.82 12.90
CA GLY A 57 0.14 9.02 13.99
C GLY A 57 0.70 9.42 15.36
N SER A 58 2.01 9.67 15.47
CA SER A 58 2.65 10.08 16.72
C SER A 58 2.23 11.47 17.20
N THR A 59 1.88 12.38 16.29
CA THR A 59 1.45 13.74 16.63
C THR A 59 -0.04 13.83 16.95
N THR A 60 -0.86 13.02 16.28
CA THR A 60 -2.33 13.05 16.47
C THR A 60 -2.83 12.04 17.50
N GLY A 61 -2.03 11.01 17.79
CA GLY A 61 -2.46 9.87 18.61
C GLY A 61 -3.55 9.02 17.95
N GLY A 62 -3.85 9.27 16.68
CA GLY A 62 -4.87 8.57 15.91
C GLY A 62 -4.35 7.31 15.21
N SER A 63 -5.24 6.54 14.64
CA SER A 63 -4.95 5.26 13.97
C SER A 63 -4.78 5.36 12.46
N LYS A 64 -5.07 6.52 11.87
CA LYS A 64 -5.03 6.75 10.41
C LYS A 64 -3.79 7.51 9.93
N GLY A 65 -2.82 7.76 10.83
CA GLY A 65 -1.59 8.49 10.52
C GLY A 65 -1.87 9.93 10.09
N LEU A 66 -1.34 10.36 8.93
CA LEU A 66 -1.59 11.71 8.42
C LEU A 66 -3.06 12.02 8.13
N ALA A 67 -3.86 11.00 7.82
CA ALA A 67 -5.28 11.19 7.51
C ALA A 67 -6.14 11.57 8.74
N ASP A 68 -5.57 11.51 9.95
CA ASP A 68 -6.20 12.04 11.17
C ASP A 68 -6.16 13.58 11.23
N ILE A 69 -5.29 14.22 10.44
CA ILE A 69 -5.23 15.67 10.30
C ILE A 69 -6.30 16.07 9.27
N SER A 70 -7.18 17.00 9.62
CA SER A 70 -8.35 17.40 8.79
C SER A 70 -7.98 17.77 7.35
N VAL A 71 -6.89 18.53 7.16
CA VAL A 71 -6.38 18.92 5.84
C VAL A 71 -5.97 17.72 4.99
N PHE A 72 -5.53 16.62 5.61
CA PHE A 72 -5.04 15.41 4.94
C PHE A 72 -6.05 14.25 4.97
N SER A 73 -7.27 14.50 5.44
CA SER A 73 -8.32 13.46 5.53
C SER A 73 -8.61 12.77 4.19
N GLY A 74 -8.42 13.48 3.08
CA GLY A 74 -8.51 12.91 1.73
C GLY A 74 -7.53 11.77 1.44
N LEU A 75 -6.38 11.70 2.15
CA LEU A 75 -5.44 10.57 2.01
C LEU A 75 -6.07 9.26 2.48
N GLY A 76 -6.96 9.29 3.46
CA GLY A 76 -7.71 8.12 3.89
C GLY A 76 -8.66 7.59 2.82
N ILE A 77 -9.29 8.49 2.06
CA ILE A 77 -10.18 8.14 0.93
C ILE A 77 -9.35 7.59 -0.24
N LEU A 78 -8.26 8.27 -0.60
CA LEU A 78 -7.36 7.86 -1.67
C LEU A 78 -6.64 6.54 -1.38
N GLY A 79 -6.08 6.40 -0.19
CA GLY A 79 -5.29 5.24 0.22
C GLY A 79 -6.13 4.00 0.54
N GLY A 80 -7.44 4.17 0.73
CA GLY A 80 -8.38 3.09 1.02
C GLY A 80 -8.73 2.25 -0.20
N ALA A 81 -10.02 2.20 -0.56
CA ALA A 81 -10.53 1.37 -1.65
C ALA A 81 -10.21 1.93 -3.04
N MET A 82 -10.31 3.24 -3.22
CA MET A 82 -10.32 3.87 -4.53
C MET A 82 -9.06 3.62 -5.38
N PHE A 83 -7.87 3.96 -4.87
CA PHE A 83 -6.63 3.74 -5.62
C PHE A 83 -6.24 2.27 -5.71
N ARG A 84 -6.54 1.49 -4.69
CA ARG A 84 -6.33 0.05 -4.73
C ARG A 84 -7.13 -0.57 -5.88
N ASP A 85 -8.41 -0.28 -5.97
CA ASP A 85 -9.29 -0.85 -6.98
C ASP A 85 -8.94 -0.32 -8.39
N PHE A 86 -8.58 0.96 -8.48
CA PHE A 86 -8.08 1.53 -9.72
C PHE A 86 -6.74 0.90 -10.16
N ALA A 87 -5.82 0.62 -9.22
CA ALA A 87 -4.56 -0.05 -9.51
C ALA A 87 -4.77 -1.48 -10.02
N ILE A 88 -5.76 -2.22 -9.48
CA ILE A 88 -6.12 -3.55 -9.96
C ILE A 88 -6.56 -3.49 -11.42
N VAL A 89 -7.48 -2.57 -11.74
CA VAL A 89 -8.00 -2.38 -13.09
C VAL A 89 -6.88 -1.95 -14.04
N ALA A 90 -6.06 -0.97 -13.66
CA ALA A 90 -4.96 -0.49 -14.48
C ALA A 90 -3.92 -1.58 -14.75
N THR A 91 -3.61 -2.41 -13.74
CA THR A 91 -2.70 -3.55 -13.90
C THR A 91 -3.29 -4.61 -14.82
N ALA A 92 -4.59 -4.89 -14.71
CA ALA A 92 -5.29 -5.83 -15.59
C ALA A 92 -5.27 -5.37 -17.07
N TYR A 93 -5.47 -4.07 -17.32
CA TYR A 93 -5.37 -3.50 -18.67
C TYR A 93 -3.94 -3.48 -19.21
N GLY A 94 -2.94 -3.31 -18.34
CA GLY A 94 -1.53 -3.36 -18.71
C GLY A 94 -0.95 -4.77 -18.85
N ALA A 95 -1.72 -5.80 -18.53
CA ALA A 95 -1.25 -7.18 -18.61
C ALA A 95 -1.09 -7.63 -20.06
N GLU A 96 0.14 -7.92 -20.46
CA GLU A 96 0.46 -8.45 -21.78
C GLU A 96 0.15 -9.96 -21.84
N LEU A 97 -1.05 -10.31 -22.32
CA LEU A 97 -1.43 -11.72 -22.52
C LEU A 97 -0.49 -12.48 -23.44
N GLU A 98 0.16 -11.79 -24.40
CA GLU A 98 1.16 -12.38 -25.26
C GLU A 98 2.44 -12.76 -24.49
N ALA A 99 2.88 -11.95 -23.54
CA ALA A 99 4.00 -12.26 -22.67
C ALA A 99 3.70 -13.50 -21.82
N LEU A 100 2.47 -13.60 -21.28
CA LEU A 100 2.02 -14.77 -20.53
C LEU A 100 1.98 -16.03 -21.39
N LYS A 101 1.51 -15.95 -22.63
CA LYS A 101 1.53 -17.07 -23.59
C LYS A 101 2.94 -17.47 -23.95
N LYS A 102 3.87 -16.52 -24.14
CA LYS A 102 5.30 -16.78 -24.42
C LYS A 102 6.01 -17.42 -23.23
N ALA A 103 5.67 -17.04 -21.99
CA ALA A 103 6.23 -17.65 -20.79
C ALA A 103 5.85 -19.14 -20.63
N GLY A 104 4.74 -19.56 -21.23
CA GLY A 104 4.27 -20.94 -21.25
C GLY A 104 3.96 -21.47 -19.83
N TRP A 105 3.82 -22.80 -19.75
CA TRP A 105 3.49 -23.47 -18.49
C TRP A 105 4.57 -23.27 -17.40
N ILE A 106 5.84 -23.27 -17.78
CA ILE A 106 6.97 -23.12 -16.85
C ILE A 106 6.94 -21.73 -16.20
N GLY A 107 6.68 -20.66 -16.97
CA GLY A 107 6.55 -19.30 -16.46
C GLY A 107 5.37 -19.16 -15.49
N SER A 108 4.22 -19.72 -15.84
CA SER A 108 3.03 -19.69 -14.97
C SER A 108 3.27 -20.43 -13.66
N LEU A 109 3.92 -21.61 -13.72
CA LEU A 109 4.25 -22.38 -12.52
C LEU A 109 5.27 -21.64 -11.63
N SER A 110 6.27 -20.98 -12.24
CA SER A 110 7.27 -20.18 -11.52
C SER A 110 6.62 -19.03 -10.73
N VAL A 111 5.65 -18.32 -11.33
CA VAL A 111 4.90 -17.26 -10.64
C VAL A 111 4.10 -17.84 -9.47
N LEU A 112 3.41 -18.97 -9.69
CA LEU A 112 2.62 -19.61 -8.63
C LEU A 112 3.50 -20.02 -7.44
N ILE A 113 4.64 -20.66 -7.72
CA ILE A 113 5.61 -21.04 -6.68
C ILE A 113 6.15 -19.80 -5.97
N GLY A 114 6.47 -18.73 -6.71
CA GLY A 114 6.93 -17.46 -6.12
C GLY A 114 5.92 -16.84 -5.16
N VAL A 115 4.65 -16.82 -5.51
CA VAL A 115 3.56 -16.33 -4.63
C VAL A 115 3.45 -17.17 -3.36
N VAL A 116 3.45 -18.50 -3.49
CA VAL A 116 3.37 -19.41 -2.35
C VAL A 116 4.58 -19.24 -1.42
N LEU A 117 5.78 -19.20 -1.98
CA LEU A 117 7.02 -18.97 -1.19
C LEU A 117 6.98 -17.61 -0.48
N SER A 118 6.58 -16.54 -1.15
CA SER A 118 6.47 -15.22 -0.55
C SER A 118 5.49 -15.22 0.63
N PHE A 119 4.35 -15.88 0.49
CA PHE A 119 3.38 -16.04 1.57
C PHE A 119 4.00 -16.73 2.79
N PHE A 120 4.66 -17.86 2.61
CA PHE A 120 5.28 -18.59 3.72
C PHE A 120 6.41 -17.81 4.38
N VAL A 121 7.26 -17.15 3.59
CA VAL A 121 8.33 -16.30 4.13
C VAL A 121 7.73 -15.16 4.97
N GLY A 122 6.69 -14.49 4.48
CA GLY A 122 6.01 -13.43 5.21
C GLY A 122 5.38 -13.92 6.51
N ALA A 123 4.73 -15.09 6.48
CA ALA A 123 4.14 -15.71 7.67
C ALA A 123 5.21 -16.09 8.70
N ILE A 124 6.34 -16.68 8.28
CA ILE A 124 7.45 -17.04 9.17
C ILE A 124 8.06 -15.78 9.80
N VAL A 125 8.27 -14.74 9.01
CA VAL A 125 8.78 -13.46 9.51
C VAL A 125 7.82 -12.87 10.54
N ALA A 126 6.50 -12.87 10.29
CA ALA A 126 5.50 -12.39 11.23
C ALA A 126 5.59 -13.11 12.59
N VAL A 127 5.67 -14.44 12.56
CA VAL A 127 5.85 -15.26 13.78
C VAL A 127 7.18 -14.92 14.49
N GLY A 128 8.27 -14.73 13.73
CA GLY A 128 9.57 -14.33 14.26
C GLY A 128 9.56 -12.97 14.97
N PHE A 129 8.70 -12.05 14.55
CA PHE A 129 8.45 -10.77 15.24
C PHE A 129 7.44 -10.84 16.39
N GLY A 130 7.01 -12.05 16.77
CA GLY A 130 6.13 -12.27 17.92
C GLY A 130 4.62 -12.11 17.63
N VAL A 131 4.23 -12.04 16.37
CA VAL A 131 2.80 -12.07 15.99
C VAL A 131 2.29 -13.49 16.22
N SER A 132 1.31 -13.65 17.10
CA SER A 132 0.73 -14.95 17.48
C SER A 132 -0.70 -15.15 16.98
N ASP A 133 -1.35 -14.09 16.55
CA ASP A 133 -2.72 -14.16 16.02
C ASP A 133 -2.74 -14.73 14.59
N PRO A 134 -3.50 -15.84 14.34
CA PRO A 134 -3.53 -16.48 13.03
C PRO A 134 -4.01 -15.57 11.89
N ILE A 135 -4.94 -14.64 12.19
CA ILE A 135 -5.47 -13.70 11.20
C ILE A 135 -4.37 -12.73 10.78
N SER A 136 -3.65 -12.18 11.75
CA SER A 136 -2.54 -11.26 11.50
C SER A 136 -1.41 -11.94 10.73
N ILE A 137 -1.04 -13.17 11.08
CA ILE A 137 -0.01 -13.95 10.37
C ILE A 137 -0.42 -14.17 8.91
N THR A 138 -1.68 -14.58 8.69
CA THR A 138 -2.20 -14.82 7.32
C THR A 138 -2.25 -13.52 6.52
N THR A 139 -2.68 -12.42 7.15
CA THR A 139 -2.75 -11.10 6.51
C THR A 139 -1.36 -10.59 6.11
N ILE A 140 -0.36 -10.74 6.98
CA ILE A 140 1.02 -10.36 6.69
C ILE A 140 1.59 -11.25 5.59
N GLY A 141 1.40 -12.57 5.68
CA GLY A 141 1.84 -13.51 4.65
C GLY A 141 1.23 -13.20 3.28
N ALA A 142 -0.07 -12.94 3.22
CA ALA A 142 -0.75 -12.54 1.99
C ALA A 142 -0.27 -11.19 1.47
N GLY A 143 0.01 -10.23 2.36
CA GLY A 143 0.54 -8.91 2.03
C GLY A 143 1.94 -8.94 1.42
N THR A 144 2.78 -9.92 1.78
CA THR A 144 4.10 -10.11 1.15
C THR A 144 4.01 -10.67 -0.27
N ALA A 145 2.99 -11.47 -0.55
CA ALA A 145 2.76 -11.96 -1.90
C ALA A 145 2.19 -10.84 -2.79
N THR A 146 1.18 -10.14 -2.32
CA THR A 146 0.68 -8.91 -2.96
C THR A 146 0.07 -7.99 -1.89
N PHE A 147 0.43 -6.70 -1.91
CA PHE A 147 -0.05 -5.73 -0.93
C PHE A 147 -1.59 -5.56 -0.94
N ILE A 148 -2.24 -5.94 -2.03
CA ILE A 148 -3.70 -5.84 -2.21
C ILE A 148 -4.42 -6.94 -1.40
N VAL A 149 -3.87 -8.14 -1.36
CA VAL A 149 -4.52 -9.31 -0.73
C VAL A 149 -4.47 -9.21 0.80
N GLY A 150 -3.42 -8.61 1.38
CA GLY A 150 -3.28 -8.46 2.82
C GLY A 150 -4.51 -7.82 3.50
N PRO A 151 -4.92 -6.60 3.12
CA PRO A 151 -6.11 -5.95 3.70
C PRO A 151 -7.41 -6.72 3.50
N VAL A 152 -7.57 -7.41 2.37
CA VAL A 152 -8.77 -8.21 2.08
C VAL A 152 -8.86 -9.42 3.01
N THR A 153 -7.76 -10.13 3.20
CA THR A 153 -7.72 -11.30 4.11
C THR A 153 -7.89 -10.92 5.57
N GLY A 154 -7.44 -9.74 5.99
CA GLY A 154 -7.63 -9.23 7.35
C GLY A 154 -9.06 -8.84 7.69
N VAL A 155 -9.87 -8.44 6.70
CA VAL A 155 -11.27 -8.03 6.89
C VAL A 155 -12.23 -9.23 6.84
N LEU A 156 -11.93 -10.25 6.03
CA LEU A 156 -12.80 -11.42 5.85
C LEU A 156 -13.27 -12.07 7.16
N PRO A 157 -12.41 -12.35 8.16
CA PRO A 157 -12.84 -12.97 9.39
C PRO A 157 -13.81 -12.12 10.21
N SER A 158 -13.64 -10.79 10.20
CA SER A 158 -14.55 -9.88 10.92
C SER A 158 -15.94 -9.78 10.28
N VAL A 159 -16.04 -10.06 8.99
CA VAL A 159 -17.32 -10.09 8.26
C VAL A 159 -18.01 -11.46 8.40
N LEU A 160 -17.23 -12.54 8.51
CA LEU A 160 -17.75 -13.91 8.59
C LEU A 160 -18.03 -14.36 10.03
N SER A 161 -17.49 -13.67 11.04
CA SER A 161 -17.82 -13.95 12.44
C SER A 161 -19.19 -13.35 12.75
N PRO A 162 -20.23 -14.19 13.03
CA PRO A 162 -21.49 -13.66 13.50
C PRO A 162 -21.22 -12.93 14.82
N ALA A 163 -21.73 -11.70 14.92
CA ALA A 163 -21.65 -10.92 16.15
C ALA A 163 -22.27 -11.76 17.28
N SER A 164 -21.41 -12.22 18.19
CA SER A 164 -21.80 -12.83 19.47
C SER A 164 -22.23 -11.77 20.46
#